data_b9869b0404132fbebeb9142e7543cb99
#
_entry.id   b9869b0404132fbebeb9142e7543cb99
#
_cell.length_a   1.000
_cell.length_b   1.000
_cell.length_c   1.000
_cell.angle_alpha   90.00
_cell.angle_beta   90.00
_cell.angle_gamma   90.00
#
_symmetry.space_group_name_H-M   'P 1'
#
loop_
_entity.id
_entity.type
_entity.pdbx_description
1 polymer ?
#
loop_
_entity_poly.entity_id
_entity_poly.type
_entity_poly.pdbx_seq_one_letter_code
_entity_poly.pdbx_strand_id
1 'polypeptide(L)'
;MAQRLTAVTVRNLRPEDKKYEVMDAENPGFGVWVYPSGKKAFVYAYRCNGKKGRITLDSENLAEARDQYRELRQVVRRGIDPKAQRAEERRQQEQELTFGRLAQRYLDEHASRKRSGDEDKRLLNLDVLPRWQNLKAKDIRRRDVQEMLKAIIDRGSPIVANRVLAVTRKVFNWGIEQDLIEANPCVGIKAPAKERSADRVLSDSEIKIFWNDLQLSPQIHTALKLELLLAQRIGEILGMRWDELDFEQNIWTLSPDRTKNETVHVVPLPKQAVTLIEQMRILSGASDYVFASPRQSKQGNSSDESSSATAEGSRTRKPIRSDSVGTALSRAIQEAELDHFSSHDLRRTAATNISALGYSDELVGRILNHANHTVTARYNRHAHLAEKRAALEAWASRLAMQKNSQEEADS
;
A
#
# COMPACT_ATOMS: atom_id res chain seq x y z
N MET A 1 23.53 44.56 36.93
CA MET A 1 23.34 44.95 38.37
C MET A 1 22.54 43.82 39.02
N ALA A 2 22.86 43.51 40.28
CA ALA A 2 22.07 42.56 41.05
C ALA A 2 20.99 43.32 41.84
N GLN A 3 19.74 42.96 41.72
CA GLN A 3 18.62 43.53 42.48
C GLN A 3 17.68 42.41 42.87
N ARG A 4 16.86 42.63 43.90
CA ARG A 4 15.83 41.68 44.30
C ARG A 4 14.77 41.59 43.22
N LEU A 5 14.63 40.40 42.60
CA LEU A 5 13.62 40.15 41.60
C LEU A 5 12.26 39.84 42.25
N THR A 6 11.30 40.69 42.05
CA THR A 6 9.90 40.50 42.44
C THR A 6 9.03 40.46 41.17
N ALA A 7 7.81 39.97 41.25
CA ALA A 7 6.91 39.97 40.07
C ALA A 7 6.73 41.40 39.51
N VAL A 8 6.71 42.41 40.39
CA VAL A 8 6.63 43.82 40.00
C VAL A 8 7.90 44.32 39.33
N THR A 9 9.08 44.01 39.90
CA THR A 9 10.35 44.38 39.26
C THR A 9 10.50 43.74 37.91
N VAL A 10 10.21 42.45 37.77
CA VAL A 10 10.30 41.74 36.46
C VAL A 10 9.32 42.36 35.45
N ARG A 11 8.09 42.73 35.88
CA ARG A 11 7.11 43.38 34.99
C ARG A 11 7.64 44.72 34.46
N ASN A 12 8.27 45.51 35.33
CA ASN A 12 8.73 46.88 35.05
C ASN A 12 10.03 46.97 34.26
N LEU A 13 10.76 45.86 34.03
CA LEU A 13 11.94 45.84 33.17
C LEU A 13 11.54 46.24 31.74
N ARG A 14 12.15 47.32 31.23
CA ARG A 14 11.90 47.81 29.86
C ARG A 14 12.92 47.28 28.87
N PRO A 15 12.57 47.04 27.62
CA PRO A 15 13.51 46.67 26.61
C PRO A 15 14.50 47.82 26.34
N GLU A 16 15.73 47.44 26.02
CA GLU A 16 16.81 48.34 25.57
C GLU A 16 17.26 47.91 24.18
N ASP A 17 18.11 48.72 23.52
CA ASP A 17 18.63 48.43 22.17
C ASP A 17 19.38 47.11 22.09
N LYS A 18 19.94 46.64 23.20
CA LYS A 18 20.64 45.38 23.31
C LYS A 18 20.05 44.52 24.43
N LYS A 19 20.14 43.21 24.24
CA LYS A 19 19.80 42.23 25.28
C LYS A 19 20.64 42.49 26.52
N TYR A 20 20.00 42.63 27.67
CA TYR A 20 20.68 42.75 28.95
C TYR A 20 20.15 41.75 29.98
N GLU A 21 20.91 41.59 31.07
CA GLU A 21 20.62 40.62 32.12
C GLU A 21 20.50 41.33 33.48
N VAL A 22 19.47 40.96 34.23
CA VAL A 22 19.29 41.39 35.63
C VAL A 22 19.38 40.15 36.52
N MET A 23 20.36 40.11 37.39
CA MET A 23 20.57 39.02 38.35
C MET A 23 19.78 39.22 39.64
N ASP A 24 19.24 38.12 40.21
CA ASP A 24 18.61 38.16 41.51
C ASP A 24 19.63 38.25 42.65
N ALA A 25 19.50 39.27 43.51
CA ALA A 25 20.39 39.46 44.66
C ALA A 25 20.25 38.36 45.73
N GLU A 26 19.06 37.71 45.85
CA GLU A 26 18.78 36.66 46.82
C GLU A 26 19.06 35.24 46.34
N ASN A 27 19.05 35.03 45.03
CA ASN A 27 19.25 33.72 44.40
C ASN A 27 20.48 33.70 43.49
N PRO A 28 21.64 33.30 44.01
CA PRO A 28 22.90 33.32 43.22
C PRO A 28 22.82 32.56 41.92
N GLY A 29 23.09 33.23 40.81
CA GLY A 29 23.03 32.68 39.47
C GLY A 29 21.66 32.73 38.82
N PHE A 30 20.57 33.05 39.53
CA PHE A 30 19.26 33.26 38.96
C PHE A 30 19.11 34.68 38.41
N GLY A 31 18.49 34.81 37.23
CA GLY A 31 18.32 36.13 36.61
C GLY A 31 17.26 36.13 35.51
N VAL A 32 17.09 37.32 34.93
CA VAL A 32 16.14 37.52 33.80
C VAL A 32 16.91 38.16 32.65
N TRP A 33 16.77 37.63 31.48
CA TRP A 33 17.12 38.26 30.22
C TRP A 33 15.99 39.11 29.68
N VAL A 34 16.28 40.33 29.34
CA VAL A 34 15.37 41.24 28.66
C VAL A 34 15.88 41.44 27.23
N TYR A 35 15.05 41.10 26.26
CA TYR A 35 15.38 41.24 24.85
C TYR A 35 14.85 42.56 24.29
N PRO A 36 15.46 43.10 23.20
CA PRO A 36 14.97 44.30 22.53
C PRO A 36 13.51 44.22 22.10
N SER A 37 13.00 43.00 21.79
CA SER A 37 11.61 42.74 21.47
C SER A 37 10.61 42.86 22.65
N GLY A 38 11.13 43.14 23.85
CA GLY A 38 10.33 43.13 25.09
C GLY A 38 10.13 41.75 25.69
N LYS A 39 10.54 40.66 25.02
CA LYS A 39 10.50 39.30 25.58
C LYS A 39 11.41 39.18 26.78
N LYS A 40 10.94 38.53 27.83
CA LYS A 40 11.69 38.24 29.04
C LYS A 40 11.87 36.73 29.17
N ALA A 41 13.04 36.26 29.57
CA ALA A 41 13.31 34.85 29.81
C ALA A 41 14.12 34.69 31.11
N PHE A 42 13.66 33.80 31.96
CA PHE A 42 14.39 33.47 33.19
C PHE A 42 15.60 32.59 32.85
N VAL A 43 16.69 32.81 33.57
CA VAL A 43 17.96 32.11 33.33
C VAL A 43 18.61 31.70 34.63
N TYR A 44 19.35 30.58 34.57
CA TYR A 44 20.21 30.13 35.64
C TYR A 44 21.63 30.01 35.12
N ALA A 45 22.56 30.85 35.67
CA ALA A 45 23.98 30.78 35.42
C ALA A 45 24.62 29.99 36.56
N TYR A 46 25.42 28.98 36.21
CA TYR A 46 26.03 28.05 37.17
C TYR A 46 27.48 27.73 36.81
N ARG A 47 28.16 27.08 37.74
CA ARG A 47 29.46 26.45 37.51
C ARG A 47 29.34 24.97 37.92
N CYS A 48 29.63 24.07 37.01
CA CYS A 48 29.64 22.63 37.24
C CYS A 48 30.99 22.06 36.79
N ASN A 49 31.68 21.32 37.66
CA ASN A 49 32.97 20.70 37.35
C ASN A 49 33.97 21.69 36.74
N GLY A 50 34.08 22.91 37.32
CA GLY A 50 34.98 23.97 36.86
C GLY A 50 34.51 24.77 35.63
N LYS A 51 33.53 24.29 34.88
CA LYS A 51 33.00 24.95 33.68
C LYS A 51 31.80 25.83 34.00
N LYS A 52 31.77 27.01 33.37
CA LYS A 52 30.60 27.92 33.45
C LYS A 52 29.52 27.43 32.50
N GLY A 53 28.30 27.29 33.00
CA GLY A 53 27.13 26.98 32.24
C GLY A 53 26.02 28.01 32.43
N ARG A 54 25.06 28.04 31.50
CA ARG A 54 23.89 28.89 31.58
C ARG A 54 22.71 28.18 30.89
N ILE A 55 21.56 28.15 31.53
CA ILE A 55 20.34 27.50 31.02
C ILE A 55 19.16 28.45 31.15
N THR A 56 18.34 28.49 30.11
CA THR A 56 17.06 29.19 30.14
C THR A 56 16.03 28.32 30.84
N LEU A 57 15.23 28.91 31.70
CA LEU A 57 14.16 28.26 32.43
C LEU A 57 12.88 28.38 31.58
N ASP A 58 12.14 27.27 31.46
CA ASP A 58 10.93 27.21 30.69
C ASP A 58 9.73 27.59 31.59
N SER A 59 9.60 28.90 31.83
CA SER A 59 8.56 29.44 32.70
C SER A 59 8.19 30.85 32.28
N GLU A 60 6.91 31.16 32.37
CA GLU A 60 6.36 32.49 32.08
C GLU A 60 6.23 33.35 33.35
N ASN A 61 6.29 32.77 34.53
CA ASN A 61 6.18 33.48 35.78
C ASN A 61 7.37 33.26 36.76
N LEU A 62 7.57 34.21 37.62
CA LEU A 62 8.70 34.21 38.54
C LEU A 62 8.66 33.08 39.59
N ALA A 63 7.45 32.64 40.00
CA ALA A 63 7.31 31.58 41.00
C ALA A 63 7.79 30.24 40.45
N GLU A 64 7.25 29.85 39.31
CA GLU A 64 7.65 28.61 38.59
C GLU A 64 9.15 28.65 38.21
N ALA A 65 9.65 29.81 37.75
CA ALA A 65 11.04 29.95 37.44
C ALA A 65 11.96 29.72 38.65
N ARG A 66 11.52 30.16 39.85
CA ARG A 66 12.25 29.89 41.10
C ARG A 66 12.21 28.45 41.54
N ASP A 67 11.11 27.74 41.27
CA ASP A 67 11.02 26.31 41.56
C ASP A 67 11.93 25.53 40.65
N GLN A 68 11.90 25.78 39.35
CA GLN A 68 12.85 25.19 38.38
C GLN A 68 14.34 25.53 38.75
N TYR A 69 14.61 26.75 39.16
CA TYR A 69 15.94 27.12 39.62
C TYR A 69 16.39 26.31 40.83
N ARG A 70 15.53 26.10 41.82
CA ARG A 70 15.83 25.29 43.02
C ARG A 70 16.18 23.85 42.65
N GLU A 71 15.38 23.26 41.78
CA GLU A 71 15.63 21.90 41.26
C GLU A 71 16.96 21.80 40.52
N LEU A 72 17.20 22.69 39.55
CA LEU A 72 18.44 22.71 38.79
C LEU A 72 19.65 22.98 39.64
N ARG A 73 19.52 23.82 40.67
CA ARG A 73 20.59 24.07 41.63
C ARG A 73 20.97 22.81 42.42
N GLN A 74 20.02 21.97 42.77
CA GLN A 74 20.30 20.68 43.41
C GLN A 74 21.02 19.71 42.45
N VAL A 75 20.64 19.67 41.18
CA VAL A 75 21.30 18.87 40.13
C VAL A 75 22.79 19.31 40.00
N VAL A 76 23.01 20.62 39.88
CA VAL A 76 24.38 21.17 39.80
C VAL A 76 25.21 20.85 41.05
N ARG A 77 24.61 20.90 42.25
CA ARG A 77 25.29 20.55 43.53
C ARG A 77 25.72 19.08 43.58
N ARG A 78 25.00 18.18 42.86
CA ARG A 78 25.36 16.76 42.68
C ARG A 78 26.45 16.54 41.63
N GLY A 79 26.99 17.61 41.04
CA GLY A 79 28.04 17.53 40.00
C GLY A 79 27.52 17.22 38.60
N ILE A 80 26.18 17.25 38.36
CA ILE A 80 25.59 16.99 37.07
C ILE A 80 25.36 18.29 36.33
N ASP A 81 25.87 18.42 35.11
CA ASP A 81 25.60 19.59 34.26
C ASP A 81 24.21 19.45 33.59
N PRO A 82 23.23 20.32 33.95
CA PRO A 82 21.89 20.24 33.44
C PRO A 82 21.79 20.42 31.91
N LYS A 83 22.75 21.13 31.32
CA LYS A 83 22.78 21.30 29.86
C LYS A 83 23.28 20.04 29.17
N ALA A 84 24.28 19.38 29.72
CA ALA A 84 24.77 18.10 29.23
C ALA A 84 23.70 17.00 29.40
N GLN A 85 23.03 16.97 30.54
CA GLN A 85 21.91 16.04 30.80
C GLN A 85 20.77 16.21 29.78
N ARG A 86 20.29 17.44 29.55
CA ARG A 86 19.26 17.70 28.52
C ARG A 86 19.72 17.35 27.11
N ALA A 87 21.00 17.56 26.80
CA ALA A 87 21.56 17.18 25.50
C ALA A 87 21.59 15.65 25.33
N GLU A 88 21.94 14.94 26.40
CA GLU A 88 21.98 13.47 26.39
C GLU A 88 20.56 12.88 26.32
N GLU A 89 19.61 13.40 27.10
CA GLU A 89 18.20 13.02 27.02
C GLU A 89 17.63 13.25 25.60
N ARG A 90 18.01 14.38 24.97
CA ARG A 90 17.62 14.68 23.58
C ARG A 90 18.24 13.69 22.58
N ARG A 91 19.51 13.35 22.74
CA ARG A 91 20.18 12.31 21.92
C ARG A 91 19.54 10.94 22.10
N GLN A 92 19.22 10.56 23.33
CA GLN A 92 18.53 9.31 23.60
C GLN A 92 17.14 9.29 22.96
N GLN A 93 16.39 10.40 23.02
CA GLN A 93 15.10 10.54 22.35
C GLN A 93 15.21 10.47 20.81
N GLU A 94 16.28 11.07 20.24
CA GLU A 94 16.56 11.01 18.80
C GLU A 94 17.02 9.62 18.34
N GLN A 95 17.64 8.83 19.22
CA GLN A 95 18.06 7.45 18.95
C GLN A 95 16.93 6.43 19.12
N GLU A 96 15.86 6.76 19.85
CA GLU A 96 14.74 5.84 20.00
C GLU A 96 14.03 5.56 18.67
N LEU A 97 13.78 4.28 18.45
CA LEU A 97 13.16 3.82 17.22
C LEU A 97 11.70 4.31 17.15
N THR A 98 11.42 5.26 16.25
CA THR A 98 10.05 5.66 15.95
C THR A 98 9.38 4.61 15.06
N PHE A 99 8.03 4.57 15.07
CA PHE A 99 7.28 3.70 14.17
C PHE A 99 7.57 4.02 12.70
N GLY A 100 7.76 5.29 12.34
CA GLY A 100 8.14 5.67 10.99
C GLY A 100 9.45 5.05 10.53
N ARG A 101 10.48 5.04 11.39
CA ARG A 101 11.75 4.38 11.10
C ARG A 101 11.60 2.86 11.01
N LEU A 102 10.83 2.26 11.90
CA LEU A 102 10.53 0.82 11.87
C LEU A 102 9.81 0.43 10.57
N ALA A 103 8.77 1.18 10.20
CA ALA A 103 8.00 0.93 8.97
C ALA A 103 8.86 1.12 7.71
N GLN A 104 9.72 2.14 7.67
CA GLN A 104 10.62 2.35 6.54
C GLN A 104 11.60 1.19 6.37
N ARG A 105 12.23 0.74 7.47
CA ARG A 105 13.12 -0.43 7.42
C ARG A 105 12.38 -1.70 6.97
N TYR A 106 11.17 -1.93 7.47
CA TYR A 106 10.32 -3.03 7.01
C TYR A 106 10.06 -2.95 5.49
N LEU A 107 9.75 -1.77 4.98
CA LEU A 107 9.49 -1.57 3.55
C LEU A 107 10.74 -1.85 2.71
N ASP A 108 11.90 -1.37 3.15
CA ASP A 108 13.14 -1.49 2.39
C ASP A 108 13.74 -2.91 2.46
N GLU A 109 13.75 -3.53 3.63
CA GLU A 109 14.44 -4.80 3.88
C GLU A 109 13.57 -6.03 3.63
N HIS A 110 12.25 -5.92 3.82
CA HIS A 110 11.32 -7.04 3.75
C HIS A 110 10.24 -6.91 2.67
N ALA A 111 9.50 -5.79 2.63
CA ALA A 111 8.39 -5.62 1.71
C ALA A 111 8.85 -5.47 0.25
N SER A 112 10.02 -4.87 0.01
CA SER A 112 10.62 -4.72 -1.33
C SER A 112 10.80 -6.05 -2.08
N ARG A 113 10.93 -7.15 -1.36
CA ARG A 113 11.08 -8.51 -1.91
C ARG A 113 9.74 -9.18 -2.23
N LYS A 114 8.60 -8.56 -1.90
CA LYS A 114 7.27 -9.12 -2.09
C LYS A 114 6.55 -8.44 -3.25
N ARG A 115 5.79 -9.19 -4.01
CA ARG A 115 4.86 -8.64 -5.03
C ARG A 115 3.80 -7.69 -4.42
N SER A 116 3.45 -7.87 -3.14
CA SER A 116 2.49 -7.01 -2.41
C SER A 116 3.14 -5.86 -1.65
N GLY A 117 4.44 -5.60 -1.84
CA GLY A 117 5.17 -4.56 -1.12
C GLY A 117 4.62 -3.16 -1.36
N ASP A 118 4.22 -2.86 -2.58
CA ASP A 118 3.61 -1.56 -2.93
C ASP A 118 2.27 -1.34 -2.20
N GLU A 119 1.48 -2.40 -2.03
CA GLU A 119 0.22 -2.30 -1.27
C GLU A 119 0.48 -2.14 0.23
N ASP A 120 1.45 -2.87 0.80
CA ASP A 120 1.88 -2.67 2.18
C ASP A 120 2.32 -1.20 2.39
N LYS A 121 3.13 -0.64 1.47
CA LYS A 121 3.56 0.76 1.48
C LYS A 121 2.39 1.75 1.37
N ARG A 122 1.44 1.49 0.46
CA ARG A 122 0.26 2.33 0.28
C ARG A 122 -0.60 2.40 1.55
N LEU A 123 -0.89 1.25 2.17
CA LEU A 123 -1.68 1.17 3.39
C LEU A 123 -0.99 1.85 4.57
N LEU A 124 0.33 1.63 4.74
CA LEU A 124 1.10 2.29 5.79
C LEU A 124 1.10 3.81 5.62
N ASN A 125 1.35 4.32 4.41
CA ASN A 125 1.40 5.76 4.13
C ASN A 125 0.05 6.44 4.30
N LEU A 126 -1.04 5.77 3.93
CA LEU A 126 -2.38 6.38 3.97
C LEU A 126 -2.96 6.40 5.38
N ASP A 127 -2.83 5.32 6.14
CA ASP A 127 -3.62 5.11 7.34
C ASP A 127 -2.80 5.08 8.64
N VAL A 128 -1.54 4.64 8.60
CA VAL A 128 -0.73 4.38 9.80
C VAL A 128 0.28 5.47 10.06
N LEU A 129 1.12 5.79 9.08
CA LEU A 129 2.20 6.78 9.23
C LEU A 129 1.71 8.19 9.56
N PRO A 130 0.58 8.71 9.03
CA PRO A 130 0.08 10.03 9.42
C PRO A 130 -0.21 10.16 10.92
N ARG A 131 -0.44 9.03 11.61
CA ARG A 131 -0.75 8.98 13.03
C ARG A 131 0.48 8.66 13.89
N TRP A 132 1.35 7.76 13.42
CA TRP A 132 2.37 7.13 14.26
C TRP A 132 3.80 7.35 13.83
N GLN A 133 4.07 8.04 12.72
CA GLN A 133 5.44 8.17 12.19
C GLN A 133 6.46 8.69 13.22
N ASN A 134 6.02 9.60 14.11
CA ASN A 134 6.87 10.23 15.13
C ASN A 134 6.72 9.60 16.53
N LEU A 135 5.80 8.65 16.71
CA LEU A 135 5.64 7.95 17.98
C LEU A 135 6.73 6.89 18.12
N LYS A 136 7.22 6.70 19.34
CA LYS A 136 8.13 5.61 19.65
C LYS A 136 7.41 4.28 19.44
N ALA A 137 8.00 3.35 18.68
CA ALA A 137 7.36 2.08 18.35
C ALA A 137 6.98 1.27 19.61
N LYS A 138 7.78 1.34 20.67
CA LYS A 138 7.53 0.68 21.97
C LYS A 138 6.35 1.27 22.76
N ASP A 139 5.98 2.52 22.50
CA ASP A 139 4.93 3.23 23.25
C ASP A 139 3.54 3.03 22.63
N ILE A 140 3.46 2.51 21.40
CA ILE A 140 2.20 2.21 20.72
C ILE A 140 1.54 1.01 21.41
N ARG A 141 0.31 1.22 21.87
CA ARG A 141 -0.45 0.23 22.64
C ARG A 141 -1.64 -0.30 21.84
N ARG A 142 -2.22 -1.40 22.30
CA ARG A 142 -3.44 -2.00 21.71
C ARG A 142 -4.57 -0.98 21.50
N ARG A 143 -4.74 -0.04 22.43
CA ARG A 143 -5.75 1.01 22.32
C ARG A 143 -5.53 1.89 21.09
N ASP A 144 -4.29 2.28 20.82
CA ASP A 144 -3.96 3.14 19.67
C ASP A 144 -4.28 2.44 18.36
N VAL A 145 -4.00 1.11 18.28
CA VAL A 145 -4.38 0.27 17.13
C VAL A 145 -5.90 0.24 16.95
N GLN A 146 -6.65 0.04 18.04
CA GLN A 146 -8.12 0.01 17.98
C GLN A 146 -8.73 1.35 17.56
N GLU A 147 -8.20 2.47 18.05
CA GLU A 147 -8.62 3.82 17.67
C GLU A 147 -8.34 4.10 16.18
N MET A 148 -7.18 3.68 15.68
CA MET A 148 -6.86 3.77 14.25
C MET A 148 -7.83 2.97 13.40
N LEU A 149 -8.09 1.70 13.76
CA LEU A 149 -9.01 0.83 13.02
C LEU A 149 -10.44 1.38 13.04
N LYS A 150 -10.89 1.88 14.20
CA LYS A 150 -12.21 2.53 14.33
C LYS A 150 -12.34 3.70 13.37
N ALA A 151 -11.36 4.58 13.29
CA ALA A 151 -11.42 5.72 12.38
C ALA A 151 -11.49 5.32 10.90
N ILE A 152 -10.87 4.19 10.52
CA ILE A 152 -10.96 3.65 9.16
C ILE A 152 -12.37 3.09 8.89
N ILE A 153 -12.98 2.46 9.89
CA ILE A 153 -14.35 1.95 9.79
C ILE A 153 -15.35 3.10 9.68
N ASP A 154 -15.20 4.11 10.54
CA ASP A 154 -16.11 5.27 10.61
C ASP A 154 -16.11 6.06 9.28
N ARG A 155 -15.00 6.03 8.51
CA ARG A 155 -14.97 6.62 7.16
C ARG A 155 -15.56 5.69 6.06
N GLY A 156 -16.19 4.57 6.42
CA GLY A 156 -16.85 3.66 5.49
C GLY A 156 -15.95 2.61 4.83
N SER A 157 -14.77 2.32 5.38
CA SER A 157 -13.80 1.40 4.77
C SER A 157 -13.44 0.19 5.65
N PRO A 158 -14.41 -0.62 6.11
CA PRO A 158 -14.16 -1.67 7.10
C PRO A 158 -13.22 -2.78 6.62
N ILE A 159 -13.26 -3.15 5.33
CA ILE A 159 -12.34 -4.14 4.75
C ILE A 159 -10.89 -3.62 4.69
N VAL A 160 -10.73 -2.30 4.44
CA VAL A 160 -9.41 -1.65 4.50
C VAL A 160 -8.85 -1.73 5.92
N ALA A 161 -9.69 -1.58 6.96
CA ALA A 161 -9.26 -1.73 8.35
C ALA A 161 -8.66 -3.12 8.63
N ASN A 162 -9.24 -4.22 8.08
CA ASN A 162 -8.66 -5.55 8.17
C ASN A 162 -7.24 -5.62 7.55
N ARG A 163 -7.08 -5.04 6.37
CA ARG A 163 -5.80 -5.01 5.64
C ARG A 163 -4.76 -4.17 6.37
N VAL A 164 -5.16 -3.00 6.90
CA VAL A 164 -4.29 -2.14 7.72
C VAL A 164 -3.85 -2.85 8.98
N LEU A 165 -4.75 -3.55 9.69
CA LEU A 165 -4.39 -4.37 10.84
C LEU A 165 -3.37 -5.46 10.46
N ALA A 166 -3.56 -6.13 9.33
CA ALA A 166 -2.68 -7.18 8.86
C ALA A 166 -1.28 -6.66 8.55
N VAL A 167 -1.15 -5.54 7.82
CA VAL A 167 0.16 -4.96 7.51
C VAL A 167 0.83 -4.39 8.76
N THR A 168 0.10 -3.70 9.63
CA THR A 168 0.63 -3.18 10.90
C THR A 168 1.16 -4.29 11.77
N ARG A 169 0.43 -5.41 11.90
CA ARG A 169 0.87 -6.60 12.61
C ARG A 169 2.15 -7.19 12.03
N LYS A 170 2.29 -7.21 10.70
CA LYS A 170 3.51 -7.68 10.02
C LYS A 170 4.71 -6.79 10.33
N VAL A 171 4.54 -5.45 10.33
CA VAL A 171 5.62 -4.51 10.67
C VAL A 171 6.13 -4.76 12.08
N PHE A 172 5.23 -4.91 13.06
CA PHE A 172 5.63 -5.18 14.45
C PHE A 172 6.25 -6.57 14.62
N ASN A 173 5.70 -7.61 13.98
CA ASN A 173 6.30 -8.95 14.04
C ASN A 173 7.71 -8.96 13.45
N TRP A 174 7.88 -8.32 12.28
CA TRP A 174 9.21 -8.17 11.67
C TRP A 174 10.17 -7.40 12.58
N GLY A 175 9.68 -6.35 13.26
CA GLY A 175 10.47 -5.61 14.22
C GLY A 175 10.95 -6.47 15.41
N ILE A 176 10.11 -7.41 15.87
CA ILE A 176 10.48 -8.40 16.90
C ILE A 176 11.51 -9.41 16.35
N GLU A 177 11.29 -9.93 15.14
CA GLU A 177 12.22 -10.86 14.46
C GLU A 177 13.62 -10.24 14.25
N GLN A 178 13.70 -8.90 14.14
CA GLN A 178 14.96 -8.16 13.99
C GLN A 178 15.52 -7.60 15.32
N ASP A 179 14.98 -8.03 16.47
CA ASP A 179 15.38 -7.53 17.80
C ASP A 179 15.32 -5.99 17.96
N LEU A 180 14.41 -5.33 17.23
CA LEU A 180 14.24 -3.88 17.26
C LEU A 180 13.22 -3.43 18.31
N ILE A 181 12.27 -4.28 18.64
CA ILE A 181 11.19 -4.05 19.60
C ILE A 181 10.83 -5.36 20.30
N GLU A 182 10.27 -5.28 21.50
CA GLU A 182 9.99 -6.44 22.35
C GLU A 182 8.56 -6.98 22.20
N ALA A 183 7.59 -6.13 21.76
CA ALA A 183 6.19 -6.50 21.78
C ALA A 183 5.44 -6.00 20.55
N ASN A 184 4.37 -6.74 20.19
CA ASN A 184 3.45 -6.38 19.12
C ASN A 184 2.08 -5.99 19.69
N PRO A 185 1.66 -4.70 19.60
CA PRO A 185 0.39 -4.23 20.13
C PRO A 185 -0.85 -4.79 19.38
N CYS A 186 -0.65 -5.38 18.20
CA CYS A 186 -1.72 -5.98 17.40
C CYS A 186 -2.12 -7.41 17.84
N VAL A 187 -1.41 -8.00 18.82
CA VAL A 187 -1.71 -9.34 19.30
C VAL A 187 -3.09 -9.38 19.96
N GLY A 188 -3.90 -10.37 19.58
CA GLY A 188 -5.26 -10.56 20.12
C GLY A 188 -6.32 -9.60 19.57
N ILE A 189 -5.99 -8.67 18.66
CA ILE A 189 -6.98 -7.87 17.97
C ILE A 189 -7.56 -8.72 16.83
N LYS A 190 -8.87 -8.92 16.85
CA LYS A 190 -9.60 -9.58 15.76
C LYS A 190 -9.82 -8.64 14.59
N ALA A 191 -9.93 -9.19 13.38
CA ALA A 191 -10.31 -8.42 12.19
C ALA A 191 -11.68 -7.73 12.44
N PRO A 192 -11.76 -6.40 12.32
CA PRO A 192 -12.96 -5.66 12.70
C PRO A 192 -14.15 -5.88 11.75
N ALA A 193 -13.89 -6.26 10.49
CA ALA A 193 -14.93 -6.50 9.50
C ALA A 193 -14.98 -7.98 9.12
N LYS A 194 -16.20 -8.50 8.99
CA LYS A 194 -16.45 -9.82 8.43
C LYS A 194 -16.33 -9.73 6.90
N GLU A 195 -15.29 -10.35 6.36
CA GLU A 195 -15.18 -10.49 4.91
C GLU A 195 -16.16 -11.55 4.44
N ARG A 196 -17.09 -11.17 3.57
CA ARG A 196 -17.94 -12.12 2.87
C ARG A 196 -17.28 -12.44 1.55
N SER A 197 -17.01 -13.70 1.27
CA SER A 197 -16.72 -14.14 -0.10
C SER A 197 -17.97 -13.86 -0.92
N ALA A 198 -17.83 -13.06 -1.96
CA ALA A 198 -18.91 -12.93 -2.93
C ALA A 198 -18.86 -14.20 -3.82
N ASP A 199 -19.82 -15.10 -3.64
CA ASP A 199 -19.95 -16.34 -4.43
C ASP A 199 -20.95 -16.12 -5.57
N ARG A 200 -20.69 -15.10 -6.39
CA ARG A 200 -21.57 -14.78 -7.50
C ARG A 200 -21.16 -15.54 -8.76
N VAL A 201 -22.15 -16.17 -9.38
CA VAL A 201 -22.08 -16.77 -10.71
C VAL A 201 -23.12 -16.06 -11.57
N LEU A 202 -22.72 -15.59 -12.74
CA LEU A 202 -23.62 -14.90 -13.65
C LEU A 202 -24.62 -15.89 -14.28
N SER A 203 -25.88 -15.47 -14.39
CA SER A 203 -26.90 -16.18 -15.14
C SER A 203 -26.63 -16.07 -16.64
N ASP A 204 -27.30 -16.93 -17.42
CA ASP A 204 -27.18 -16.93 -18.88
C ASP A 204 -27.64 -15.60 -19.50
N SER A 205 -28.66 -14.94 -18.93
CA SER A 205 -29.11 -13.60 -19.34
C SER A 205 -28.07 -12.52 -19.06
N GLU A 206 -27.45 -12.56 -17.90
CA GLU A 206 -26.38 -11.60 -17.54
C GLU A 206 -25.12 -11.81 -18.40
N ILE A 207 -24.77 -13.06 -18.69
CA ILE A 207 -23.67 -13.39 -19.61
C ILE A 207 -23.95 -12.79 -20.99
N LYS A 208 -25.16 -12.88 -21.47
CA LYS A 208 -25.57 -12.33 -22.76
C LYS A 208 -25.45 -10.82 -22.81
N ILE A 209 -25.96 -10.09 -21.80
CA ILE A 209 -25.85 -8.64 -21.69
C ILE A 209 -24.39 -8.24 -21.58
N PHE A 210 -23.61 -8.92 -20.72
CA PHE A 210 -22.17 -8.69 -20.59
C PHE A 210 -21.44 -8.85 -21.92
N TRP A 211 -21.78 -9.87 -22.69
CA TRP A 211 -21.04 -10.19 -23.92
C TRP A 211 -21.35 -9.22 -25.07
N ASN A 212 -22.62 -8.83 -25.23
CA ASN A 212 -23.11 -8.09 -26.40
C ASN A 212 -23.31 -6.59 -26.12
N ASP A 213 -23.87 -6.24 -24.96
CA ASP A 213 -24.49 -4.94 -24.75
C ASP A 213 -23.70 -4.03 -23.80
N LEU A 214 -22.77 -4.59 -23.02
CA LEU A 214 -22.04 -3.82 -22.02
C LEU A 214 -21.10 -2.78 -22.66
N GLN A 215 -21.31 -1.51 -22.34
CA GLN A 215 -20.57 -0.39 -22.93
C GLN A 215 -19.18 -0.25 -22.28
N LEU A 216 -18.18 -0.87 -22.90
CA LEU A 216 -16.79 -0.83 -22.48
C LEU A 216 -15.86 -0.50 -23.65
N SER A 217 -14.68 0.03 -23.37
CA SER A 217 -13.66 0.17 -24.43
C SER A 217 -13.31 -1.21 -25.00
N PRO A 218 -13.04 -1.32 -26.31
CA PRO A 218 -12.79 -2.60 -26.97
C PRO A 218 -11.72 -3.44 -26.26
N GLN A 219 -10.65 -2.83 -25.81
CA GLN A 219 -9.55 -3.52 -25.10
C GLN A 219 -9.99 -4.10 -23.75
N ILE A 220 -10.74 -3.31 -22.95
CA ILE A 220 -11.24 -3.78 -21.65
C ILE A 220 -12.28 -4.86 -21.83
N HIS A 221 -13.21 -4.69 -22.76
CA HIS A 221 -14.25 -5.67 -23.03
C HIS A 221 -13.66 -7.00 -23.51
N THR A 222 -12.70 -6.95 -24.44
CA THR A 222 -12.01 -8.15 -24.93
C THR A 222 -11.24 -8.84 -23.82
N ALA A 223 -10.55 -8.12 -22.94
CA ALA A 223 -9.85 -8.71 -21.80
C ALA A 223 -10.82 -9.44 -20.85
N LEU A 224 -11.97 -8.84 -20.55
CA LEU A 224 -13.01 -9.45 -19.69
C LEU A 224 -13.70 -10.65 -20.40
N LYS A 225 -13.93 -10.57 -21.71
CA LYS A 225 -14.43 -11.71 -22.50
C LYS A 225 -13.45 -12.89 -22.45
N LEU A 226 -12.17 -12.61 -22.56
CA LEU A 226 -11.14 -13.66 -22.42
C LEU A 226 -11.08 -14.22 -21.00
N GLU A 227 -11.32 -13.39 -19.95
CA GLU A 227 -11.40 -13.89 -18.57
C GLU A 227 -12.55 -14.88 -18.40
N LEU A 228 -13.74 -14.57 -18.93
CA LEU A 228 -14.87 -15.47 -18.92
C LEU A 228 -14.62 -16.73 -19.79
N LEU A 229 -13.99 -16.58 -20.95
CA LEU A 229 -13.78 -17.68 -21.90
C LEU A 229 -12.71 -18.66 -21.44
N LEU A 230 -11.58 -18.14 -20.91
CA LEU A 230 -10.39 -18.91 -20.55
C LEU A 230 -10.30 -19.25 -19.07
N ALA A 231 -11.16 -18.66 -18.25
CA ALA A 231 -11.11 -18.76 -16.79
C ALA A 231 -9.76 -18.35 -16.16
N GLN A 232 -9.00 -17.45 -16.80
CA GLN A 232 -7.72 -16.96 -16.29
C GLN A 232 -7.90 -15.68 -15.47
N ARG A 233 -6.92 -15.32 -14.61
CA ARG A 233 -7.01 -14.09 -13.83
C ARG A 233 -6.88 -12.87 -14.74
N ILE A 234 -7.68 -11.83 -14.47
CA ILE A 234 -7.62 -10.59 -15.28
C ILE A 234 -6.21 -9.99 -15.36
N GLY A 235 -5.44 -10.03 -14.27
CA GLY A 235 -4.06 -9.54 -14.28
C GLY A 235 -3.12 -10.36 -15.18
N GLU A 236 -3.35 -11.66 -15.31
CA GLU A 236 -2.61 -12.54 -16.24
C GLU A 236 -2.97 -12.19 -17.70
N ILE A 237 -4.25 -11.99 -17.99
CA ILE A 237 -4.75 -11.59 -19.32
C ILE A 237 -4.23 -10.20 -19.72
N LEU A 238 -4.38 -9.21 -18.87
CA LEU A 238 -3.91 -7.85 -19.16
C LEU A 238 -2.41 -7.78 -19.43
N GLY A 239 -1.66 -8.62 -18.75
CA GLY A 239 -0.23 -8.74 -18.98
C GLY A 239 0.16 -9.67 -20.12
N MET A 240 -0.77 -10.24 -20.90
CA MET A 240 -0.50 -11.14 -22.03
C MET A 240 0.43 -10.49 -23.05
N ARG A 241 1.46 -11.24 -23.45
CA ARG A 241 2.47 -10.80 -24.43
C ARG A 241 2.30 -11.58 -25.74
N TRP A 242 2.67 -10.94 -26.84
CA TRP A 242 2.59 -11.58 -28.14
C TRP A 242 3.55 -12.78 -28.29
N ASP A 243 4.71 -12.74 -27.62
CA ASP A 243 5.72 -13.81 -27.61
C ASP A 243 5.33 -15.03 -26.72
N GLU A 244 4.27 -14.91 -25.91
CA GLU A 244 3.70 -16.00 -25.11
C GLU A 244 2.67 -16.85 -25.90
N LEU A 245 2.27 -16.40 -27.10
CA LEU A 245 1.19 -16.97 -27.90
C LEU A 245 1.74 -17.80 -29.07
N ASP A 246 1.36 -19.05 -29.12
CA ASP A 246 1.57 -19.95 -30.27
C ASP A 246 0.22 -20.14 -30.98
N PHE A 247 0.06 -19.48 -32.12
CA PHE A 247 -1.15 -19.56 -32.94
C PHE A 247 -1.22 -20.82 -33.82
N GLU A 248 -0.11 -21.54 -34.03
CA GLU A 248 -0.12 -22.81 -34.75
C GLU A 248 -0.70 -23.91 -33.86
N GLN A 249 -0.27 -23.94 -32.59
CA GLN A 249 -0.78 -24.88 -31.60
C GLN A 249 -2.04 -24.38 -30.85
N ASN A 250 -2.41 -23.13 -31.03
CA ASN A 250 -3.46 -22.45 -30.27
C ASN A 250 -3.28 -22.62 -28.76
N ILE A 251 -2.14 -22.14 -28.26
CA ILE A 251 -1.81 -22.13 -26.83
C ILE A 251 -1.25 -20.79 -26.38
N TRP A 252 -1.49 -20.48 -25.14
CA TRP A 252 -0.87 -19.38 -24.41
C TRP A 252 -0.02 -19.94 -23.26
N THR A 253 1.26 -19.61 -23.22
CA THR A 253 2.22 -20.11 -22.23
C THR A 253 2.67 -19.00 -21.32
N LEU A 254 2.28 -19.08 -20.04
CA LEU A 254 2.73 -18.16 -19.00
C LEU A 254 3.97 -18.71 -18.31
N SER A 255 5.02 -17.89 -18.23
CA SER A 255 6.23 -18.19 -17.48
C SER A 255 6.00 -18.14 -15.95
N PRO A 256 6.89 -18.77 -15.14
CA PRO A 256 6.73 -18.84 -13.68
C PRO A 256 6.65 -17.47 -13.01
N ASP A 257 7.42 -16.49 -13.46
CA ASP A 257 7.44 -15.12 -12.95
C ASP A 257 6.11 -14.37 -13.15
N ARG A 258 5.31 -14.81 -14.16
CA ARG A 258 4.01 -14.27 -14.50
C ARG A 258 2.86 -14.89 -13.70
N THR A 259 3.03 -16.09 -13.17
CA THR A 259 1.99 -16.82 -12.44
C THR A 259 2.09 -16.59 -10.93
N LYS A 260 0.96 -16.65 -10.21
CA LYS A 260 0.96 -16.51 -8.74
C LYS A 260 1.68 -17.67 -8.04
N ASN A 261 1.69 -18.84 -8.67
CA ASN A 261 2.23 -20.07 -8.08
C ASN A 261 3.65 -20.38 -8.54
N GLU A 262 4.29 -19.45 -9.26
CA GLU A 262 5.67 -19.58 -9.76
C GLU A 262 5.90 -20.86 -10.59
N THR A 263 4.86 -21.28 -11.34
CA THR A 263 4.89 -22.45 -12.21
C THR A 263 4.51 -22.07 -13.63
N VAL A 264 5.08 -22.77 -14.63
CA VAL A 264 4.66 -22.62 -16.02
C VAL A 264 3.19 -23.02 -16.13
N HIS A 265 2.38 -22.19 -16.77
CA HIS A 265 0.99 -22.48 -17.02
C HIS A 265 0.66 -22.39 -18.51
N VAL A 266 0.17 -23.50 -19.08
CA VAL A 266 -0.23 -23.60 -20.49
C VAL A 266 -1.75 -23.59 -20.56
N VAL A 267 -2.28 -22.63 -21.33
CA VAL A 267 -3.72 -22.43 -21.55
C VAL A 267 -4.05 -22.70 -23.01
N PRO A 268 -4.83 -23.73 -23.32
CA PRO A 268 -5.37 -23.91 -24.68
C PRO A 268 -6.29 -22.75 -25.06
N LEU A 269 -6.20 -22.31 -26.28
CA LEU A 269 -7.00 -21.21 -26.82
C LEU A 269 -8.10 -21.77 -27.74
N PRO A 270 -9.38 -21.73 -27.35
CA PRO A 270 -10.49 -21.95 -28.27
C PRO A 270 -10.47 -20.96 -29.44
N LYS A 271 -11.05 -21.32 -30.56
CA LYS A 271 -11.06 -20.48 -31.77
C LYS A 271 -11.58 -19.06 -31.52
N GLN A 272 -12.59 -18.91 -30.67
CA GLN A 272 -13.11 -17.61 -30.28
C GLN A 272 -12.07 -16.76 -29.53
N ALA A 273 -11.26 -17.37 -28.65
CA ALA A 273 -10.20 -16.67 -27.95
C ALA A 273 -9.12 -16.19 -28.93
N VAL A 274 -8.71 -17.02 -29.86
CA VAL A 274 -7.76 -16.64 -30.91
C VAL A 274 -8.27 -15.43 -31.69
N THR A 275 -9.51 -15.46 -32.15
CA THR A 275 -10.12 -14.34 -32.88
C THR A 275 -10.13 -13.05 -32.06
N LEU A 276 -10.51 -13.11 -30.77
CA LEU A 276 -10.52 -11.96 -29.87
C LEU A 276 -9.10 -11.39 -29.66
N ILE A 277 -8.10 -12.24 -29.50
CA ILE A 277 -6.71 -11.83 -29.32
C ILE A 277 -6.16 -11.17 -30.60
N GLU A 278 -6.41 -11.77 -31.77
CA GLU A 278 -5.94 -11.23 -33.05
C GLU A 278 -6.53 -9.84 -33.34
N GLN A 279 -7.80 -9.59 -33.00
CA GLN A 279 -8.42 -8.27 -33.12
C GLN A 279 -7.68 -7.18 -32.34
N MET A 280 -6.93 -7.54 -31.28
CA MET A 280 -6.15 -6.59 -30.50
C MET A 280 -4.87 -6.13 -31.19
N ARG A 281 -4.40 -6.79 -32.28
CA ARG A 281 -3.18 -6.38 -33.01
C ARG A 281 -3.22 -4.93 -33.48
N ILE A 282 -4.37 -4.47 -33.95
CA ILE A 282 -4.56 -3.08 -34.43
C ILE A 282 -4.45 -2.10 -33.25
N LEU A 283 -5.00 -2.44 -32.09
CA LEU A 283 -5.06 -1.56 -30.93
C LEU A 283 -3.75 -1.56 -30.11
N SER A 284 -3.04 -2.69 -30.09
CA SER A 284 -1.74 -2.81 -29.42
C SER A 284 -0.61 -2.12 -30.16
N GLY A 285 -0.71 -2.03 -31.50
CA GLY A 285 0.35 -1.45 -32.35
C GLY A 285 1.67 -2.20 -32.19
N ALA A 286 2.77 -1.48 -32.01
CA ALA A 286 4.12 -2.03 -31.83
C ALA A 286 4.44 -2.45 -30.38
N SER A 287 3.44 -2.59 -29.51
CA SER A 287 3.65 -3.01 -28.12
C SER A 287 3.89 -4.51 -28.01
N ASP A 288 4.77 -4.92 -27.08
CA ASP A 288 4.94 -6.32 -26.73
C ASP A 288 3.69 -6.94 -26.08
N TYR A 289 2.80 -6.09 -25.51
CA TYR A 289 1.61 -6.51 -24.81
C TYR A 289 0.38 -6.48 -25.72
N VAL A 290 -0.47 -7.51 -25.61
CA VAL A 290 -1.76 -7.59 -26.30
C VAL A 290 -2.70 -6.45 -25.83
N PHE A 291 -2.73 -6.20 -24.53
CA PHE A 291 -3.55 -5.17 -23.90
C PHE A 291 -2.72 -3.96 -23.44
N ALA A 292 -2.10 -3.28 -24.41
CA ALA A 292 -1.28 -2.11 -24.17
C ALA A 292 -2.12 -0.91 -23.70
N SER A 293 -1.64 -0.20 -22.67
CA SER A 293 -2.28 1.03 -22.20
C SER A 293 -2.26 2.11 -23.29
N PRO A 294 -3.37 2.83 -23.55
CA PRO A 294 -3.39 3.96 -24.47
C PRO A 294 -2.57 5.15 -23.96
N ARG A 295 -2.30 5.23 -22.66
CA ARG A 295 -1.49 6.30 -22.06
C ARG A 295 0.00 5.93 -22.15
N GLN A 296 0.77 6.78 -22.86
CA GLN A 296 2.22 6.76 -22.75
C GLN A 296 2.58 7.08 -21.29
N SER A 297 3.45 6.28 -20.67
CA SER A 297 4.01 6.64 -19.37
C SER A 297 4.73 7.98 -19.53
N LYS A 298 4.26 9.05 -18.85
CA LYS A 298 5.09 10.25 -18.65
C LYS A 298 6.31 9.78 -17.88
N GLN A 299 7.46 9.74 -18.56
CA GLN A 299 8.75 9.57 -17.92
C GLN A 299 8.90 10.73 -16.94
N GLY A 300 9.15 10.45 -15.66
CA GLY A 300 9.39 11.46 -14.65
C GLY A 300 10.47 12.42 -15.16
N ASN A 301 10.28 13.72 -14.97
CA ASN A 301 11.28 14.75 -15.14
C ASN A 301 12.49 14.43 -14.23
N SER A 302 13.45 13.68 -14.75
CA SER A 302 14.83 13.79 -14.35
C SER A 302 15.50 14.67 -15.43
N SER A 303 15.80 15.90 -15.03
CA SER A 303 16.64 16.83 -15.76
C SER A 303 18.07 16.28 -15.83
N ASP A 304 18.35 15.49 -16.87
CA ASP A 304 19.68 15.25 -17.36
C ASP A 304 19.61 15.20 -18.89
N GLU A 305 19.73 16.40 -19.48
CA GLU A 305 20.04 16.60 -20.88
C GLU A 305 21.52 16.28 -21.09
N SER A 306 21.87 15.06 -21.47
CA SER A 306 23.04 14.79 -22.32
C SER A 306 23.15 13.31 -22.66
N SER A 307 22.54 12.87 -23.74
CA SER A 307 23.18 11.89 -24.63
C SER A 307 22.41 11.78 -25.95
N SER A 308 23.17 11.90 -27.00
CA SER A 308 22.88 11.91 -28.43
C SER A 308 21.86 10.87 -28.89
N ALA A 309 20.97 11.33 -29.78
CA ALA A 309 20.02 10.58 -30.55
C ALA A 309 20.69 9.45 -31.34
N THR A 310 20.30 8.21 -31.06
CA THR A 310 20.20 7.14 -32.05
C THR A 310 18.74 6.68 -32.04
N ALA A 311 18.09 6.88 -33.17
CA ALA A 311 16.74 6.43 -33.45
C ALA A 311 16.70 4.91 -33.43
N GLU A 312 15.86 4.36 -32.55
CA GLU A 312 15.18 3.06 -32.50
C GLU A 312 14.94 2.60 -31.06
N GLY A 313 14.46 3.50 -30.22
CA GLY A 313 13.93 3.16 -28.89
C GLY A 313 12.45 2.78 -29.03
N SER A 314 12.14 1.51 -29.21
CA SER A 314 10.79 0.97 -29.02
C SER A 314 10.27 1.39 -27.65
N ARG A 315 9.35 2.36 -27.62
CA ARG A 315 8.64 2.80 -26.40
C ARG A 315 7.63 1.72 -26.06
N THR A 316 8.05 0.71 -25.29
CA THR A 316 7.16 -0.36 -24.82
C THR A 316 6.06 0.24 -23.96
N ARG A 317 4.84 0.26 -24.49
CA ARG A 317 3.66 0.64 -23.73
C ARG A 317 3.46 -0.38 -22.61
N LYS A 318 3.21 0.08 -21.39
CA LYS A 318 2.85 -0.78 -20.26
C LYS A 318 1.46 -1.39 -20.48
N PRO A 319 1.15 -2.56 -19.91
CA PRO A 319 -0.20 -3.13 -19.98
C PRO A 319 -1.22 -2.26 -19.25
N ILE A 320 -2.50 -2.42 -19.59
CA ILE A 320 -3.63 -1.82 -18.88
C ILE A 320 -3.62 -2.29 -17.43
N ARG A 321 -3.90 -1.39 -16.49
CA ARG A 321 -3.94 -1.72 -15.06
C ARG A 321 -5.28 -2.38 -14.68
N SER A 322 -5.24 -3.39 -13.82
CA SER A 322 -6.43 -4.08 -13.31
C SER A 322 -7.42 -3.13 -12.60
N ASP A 323 -6.91 -2.12 -11.88
CA ASP A 323 -7.76 -1.11 -11.21
C ASP A 323 -8.62 -0.33 -12.22
N SER A 324 -8.06 -0.02 -13.40
CA SER A 324 -8.78 0.67 -14.48
C SER A 324 -9.91 -0.20 -15.04
N VAL A 325 -9.67 -1.50 -15.15
CA VAL A 325 -10.68 -2.47 -15.61
C VAL A 325 -11.81 -2.58 -14.59
N GLY A 326 -11.51 -2.72 -13.29
CA GLY A 326 -12.52 -2.79 -12.23
C GLY A 326 -13.41 -1.55 -12.19
N THR A 327 -12.81 -0.35 -12.33
CA THR A 327 -13.56 0.92 -12.36
C THR A 327 -14.46 1.02 -13.58
N ALA A 328 -13.96 0.65 -14.76
CA ALA A 328 -14.73 0.69 -16.00
C ALA A 328 -15.89 -0.32 -15.96
N LEU A 329 -15.63 -1.55 -15.49
CA LEU A 329 -16.64 -2.60 -15.34
C LEU A 329 -17.75 -2.17 -14.38
N SER A 330 -17.41 -1.63 -13.19
CA SER A 330 -18.41 -1.18 -12.21
C SER A 330 -19.33 -0.09 -12.77
N ARG A 331 -18.76 0.85 -13.55
CA ARG A 331 -19.57 1.88 -14.23
C ARG A 331 -20.50 1.28 -15.26
N ALA A 332 -20.00 0.42 -16.13
CA ALA A 332 -20.80 -0.19 -17.20
C ALA A 332 -21.93 -1.08 -16.63
N ILE A 333 -21.68 -1.81 -15.54
CA ILE A 333 -22.71 -2.59 -14.83
C ILE A 333 -23.80 -1.68 -14.28
N GLN A 334 -23.43 -0.55 -13.69
CA GLN A 334 -24.39 0.43 -13.16
C GLN A 334 -25.24 1.06 -14.29
N GLU A 335 -24.61 1.41 -15.41
CA GLU A 335 -25.31 1.94 -16.59
C GLU A 335 -26.26 0.92 -17.24
N ALA A 336 -25.94 -0.37 -17.17
CA ALA A 336 -26.76 -1.46 -17.67
C ALA A 336 -27.80 -1.97 -16.65
N GLU A 337 -27.90 -1.34 -15.49
CA GLU A 337 -28.82 -1.73 -14.39
C GLU A 337 -28.68 -3.21 -13.95
N LEU A 338 -27.48 -3.78 -14.11
CA LEU A 338 -27.19 -5.14 -13.68
C LEU A 338 -26.81 -5.16 -12.19
N ASP A 339 -27.08 -6.28 -11.57
CA ASP A 339 -26.53 -6.55 -10.26
C ASP A 339 -25.01 -6.56 -10.29
N HIS A 340 -24.36 -5.96 -9.29
CA HIS A 340 -22.91 -5.83 -9.26
C HIS A 340 -22.18 -7.19 -9.31
N PHE A 341 -21.23 -7.31 -10.20
CA PHE A 341 -20.23 -8.38 -10.25
C PHE A 341 -18.82 -7.82 -10.53
N SER A 342 -17.82 -8.55 -10.11
CA SER A 342 -16.43 -8.22 -10.35
C SER A 342 -15.85 -9.05 -11.51
N SER A 343 -14.67 -8.68 -12.01
CA SER A 343 -13.96 -9.50 -13.00
C SER A 343 -13.72 -10.93 -12.47
N HIS A 344 -13.41 -11.07 -11.19
CA HIS A 344 -13.21 -12.40 -10.60
C HIS A 344 -14.47 -13.28 -10.62
N ASP A 345 -15.66 -12.70 -10.63
CA ASP A 345 -16.91 -13.44 -10.75
C ASP A 345 -17.11 -13.98 -12.18
N LEU A 346 -16.56 -13.33 -13.22
CA LEU A 346 -16.49 -13.89 -14.58
C LEU A 346 -15.67 -15.19 -14.61
N ARG A 347 -14.52 -15.19 -13.98
CA ARG A 347 -13.70 -16.38 -13.86
C ARG A 347 -14.38 -17.48 -13.04
N ARG A 348 -15.09 -17.13 -11.98
CA ARG A 348 -15.89 -18.07 -11.18
C ARG A 348 -17.04 -18.64 -12.01
N THR A 349 -17.72 -17.80 -12.78
CA THR A 349 -18.79 -18.20 -13.71
C THR A 349 -18.29 -19.22 -14.71
N ALA A 350 -17.13 -19.00 -15.33
CA ALA A 350 -16.50 -19.96 -16.22
C ALA A 350 -16.21 -21.30 -15.53
N ALA A 351 -15.58 -21.26 -14.35
CA ALA A 351 -15.24 -22.46 -13.60
C ALA A 351 -16.48 -23.29 -13.23
N THR A 352 -17.52 -22.64 -12.71
CA THR A 352 -18.80 -23.30 -12.35
C THR A 352 -19.48 -23.94 -13.56
N ASN A 353 -19.50 -23.22 -14.68
CA ASN A 353 -20.11 -23.74 -15.89
C ASN A 353 -19.31 -24.89 -16.54
N ILE A 354 -17.98 -24.84 -16.48
CA ILE A 354 -17.13 -25.97 -16.93
C ILE A 354 -17.38 -27.21 -16.06
N SER A 355 -17.47 -27.06 -14.72
CA SER A 355 -17.91 -28.17 -13.85
C SER A 355 -19.30 -28.68 -14.21
N ALA A 356 -20.25 -27.80 -14.49
CA ALA A 356 -21.62 -28.17 -14.90
C ALA A 356 -21.68 -28.91 -16.25
N LEU A 357 -20.67 -28.75 -17.12
CA LEU A 357 -20.51 -29.53 -18.35
C LEU A 357 -19.95 -30.94 -18.09
N GLY A 358 -19.74 -31.35 -16.84
CA GLY A 358 -19.31 -32.69 -16.45
C GLY A 358 -17.78 -32.86 -16.29
N TYR A 359 -17.03 -31.81 -16.39
CA TYR A 359 -15.57 -31.86 -16.12
C TYR A 359 -15.28 -31.88 -14.64
N SER A 360 -14.27 -32.66 -14.22
CA SER A 360 -13.93 -32.82 -12.83
C SER A 360 -13.38 -31.54 -12.21
N ASP A 361 -13.62 -31.34 -10.90
CA ASP A 361 -13.08 -30.20 -10.14
C ASP A 361 -11.55 -30.16 -10.17
N GLU A 362 -10.89 -31.31 -10.29
CA GLU A 362 -9.45 -31.39 -10.45
C GLU A 362 -9.01 -30.75 -11.77
N LEU A 363 -9.69 -31.04 -12.89
CA LEU A 363 -9.38 -30.45 -14.20
C LEU A 363 -9.68 -28.96 -14.20
N VAL A 364 -10.80 -28.54 -13.61
CA VAL A 364 -11.14 -27.12 -13.43
C VAL A 364 -10.06 -26.41 -12.60
N GLY A 365 -9.62 -27.01 -11.49
CA GLY A 365 -8.50 -26.49 -10.70
C GLY A 365 -7.20 -26.33 -11.50
N ARG A 366 -6.92 -27.24 -12.44
CA ARG A 366 -5.77 -27.15 -13.36
C ARG A 366 -5.94 -26.04 -14.41
N ILE A 367 -7.14 -25.84 -14.94
CA ILE A 367 -7.46 -24.70 -15.83
C ILE A 367 -7.25 -23.40 -15.10
N LEU A 368 -7.72 -23.31 -13.86
CA LEU A 368 -7.59 -22.15 -12.98
C LEU A 368 -6.15 -21.91 -12.47
N ASN A 369 -5.20 -22.77 -12.75
CA ASN A 369 -3.88 -22.72 -12.16
C ASN A 369 -3.94 -22.58 -10.63
N HIS A 370 -4.76 -23.40 -9.97
CA HIS A 370 -4.74 -23.53 -8.52
C HIS A 370 -3.55 -24.37 -8.09
N ALA A 371 -2.89 -23.99 -6.98
CA ALA A 371 -1.72 -24.69 -6.50
C ALA A 371 -2.09 -26.13 -6.09
N ASN A 372 -1.60 -27.11 -6.84
CA ASN A 372 -1.59 -28.51 -6.42
C ASN A 372 -0.26 -28.77 -5.70
N HIS A 373 -0.28 -29.00 -4.41
CA HIS A 373 0.90 -29.23 -3.57
C HIS A 373 1.52 -30.62 -3.75
N THR A 374 1.12 -31.42 -4.74
CA THR A 374 1.72 -32.74 -4.99
C THR A 374 3.01 -32.61 -5.79
N VAL A 375 4.04 -33.36 -5.36
CA VAL A 375 5.37 -33.35 -5.99
C VAL A 375 5.30 -33.72 -7.47
N THR A 376 4.39 -34.60 -7.88
CA THR A 376 4.16 -35.04 -9.27
C THR A 376 3.66 -33.90 -10.19
N ALA A 377 2.94 -32.91 -9.66
CA ALA A 377 2.40 -31.80 -10.43
C ALA A 377 3.51 -30.87 -11.00
N ARG A 378 4.70 -30.87 -10.40
CA ARG A 378 5.84 -30.04 -10.85
C ARG A 378 6.47 -30.50 -12.15
N TYR A 379 6.36 -31.79 -12.47
CA TYR A 379 7.11 -32.39 -13.62
C TYR A 379 6.27 -32.53 -14.89
N ASN A 380 4.93 -32.49 -14.81
CA ASN A 380 4.07 -32.77 -15.94
C ASN A 380 3.48 -31.46 -16.56
N ARG A 381 4.30 -30.72 -17.29
CA ARG A 381 3.96 -29.42 -17.91
C ARG A 381 2.83 -29.53 -18.96
N HIS A 382 2.73 -30.66 -19.64
CA HIS A 382 1.75 -30.93 -20.67
C HIS A 382 0.61 -31.85 -20.21
N ALA A 383 0.58 -32.19 -18.91
CA ALA A 383 -0.47 -33.02 -18.34
C ALA A 383 -1.83 -32.37 -18.60
N HIS A 384 -2.71 -33.14 -19.14
CA HIS A 384 -4.10 -32.75 -19.39
C HIS A 384 -4.31 -31.60 -20.38
N LEU A 385 -3.34 -31.31 -21.31
CA LEU A 385 -3.51 -30.25 -22.29
C LEU A 385 -4.72 -30.56 -23.21
N ALA A 386 -4.86 -31.81 -23.66
CA ALA A 386 -5.99 -32.24 -24.47
C ALA A 386 -7.32 -32.13 -23.71
N GLU A 387 -7.35 -32.51 -22.43
CA GLU A 387 -8.54 -32.43 -21.59
C GLU A 387 -8.92 -30.96 -21.28
N LYS A 388 -7.93 -30.12 -20.97
CA LYS A 388 -8.16 -28.67 -20.81
C LYS A 388 -8.71 -28.05 -22.10
N ARG A 389 -8.17 -28.46 -23.27
CA ARG A 389 -8.64 -28.00 -24.57
C ARG A 389 -10.10 -28.38 -24.76
N ALA A 390 -10.44 -29.65 -24.58
CA ALA A 390 -11.80 -30.14 -24.72
C ALA A 390 -12.78 -29.37 -23.80
N ALA A 391 -12.39 -29.13 -22.55
CA ALA A 391 -13.23 -28.40 -21.59
C ALA A 391 -13.43 -26.94 -22.00
N LEU A 392 -12.38 -26.24 -22.42
CA LEU A 392 -12.47 -24.83 -22.83
C LEU A 392 -13.22 -24.69 -24.17
N GLU A 393 -13.06 -25.61 -25.09
CA GLU A 393 -13.83 -25.63 -26.35
C GLU A 393 -15.33 -25.92 -26.13
N ALA A 394 -15.66 -26.86 -25.24
CA ALA A 394 -17.05 -27.13 -24.85
C ALA A 394 -17.69 -25.89 -24.20
N TRP A 395 -16.97 -25.23 -23.31
CA TRP A 395 -17.43 -23.98 -22.68
C TRP A 395 -17.58 -22.86 -23.72
N ALA A 396 -16.62 -22.68 -24.60
CA ALA A 396 -16.67 -21.69 -25.67
C ALA A 396 -17.89 -21.92 -26.60
N SER A 397 -18.17 -23.18 -26.94
CA SER A 397 -19.33 -23.56 -27.76
C SER A 397 -20.65 -23.23 -27.06
N ARG A 398 -20.75 -23.49 -25.74
CA ARG A 398 -21.92 -23.10 -24.94
C ARG A 398 -22.13 -21.58 -24.93
N LEU A 399 -21.05 -20.79 -24.73
CA LEU A 399 -21.13 -19.33 -24.79
C LEU A 399 -21.59 -18.84 -26.18
N ALA A 400 -21.16 -19.48 -27.27
CA ALA A 400 -21.58 -19.11 -28.62
C ALA A 400 -23.07 -19.38 -28.85
N MET A 401 -23.62 -20.50 -28.36
CA MET A 401 -25.06 -20.81 -28.44
C MET A 401 -25.90 -19.79 -27.67
N GLN A 402 -25.48 -19.39 -26.48
CA GLN A 402 -26.16 -18.37 -25.68
C GLN A 402 -26.19 -17.01 -26.41
N LYS A 403 -25.17 -16.70 -27.21
CA LYS A 403 -25.09 -15.49 -28.02
C LYS A 403 -26.14 -15.48 -29.14
N ASN A 404 -26.35 -16.60 -29.82
CA ASN A 404 -27.15 -16.67 -31.06
C ASN A 404 -28.66 -16.93 -30.85
N SER A 405 -29.10 -17.25 -29.65
CA SER A 405 -30.51 -17.58 -29.33
C SER A 405 -31.52 -16.45 -29.56
N GLN A 406 -31.16 -15.33 -30.15
CA GLN A 406 -32.03 -14.20 -30.44
C GLN A 406 -32.31 -14.02 -31.94
N GLU A 407 -31.49 -14.56 -32.84
CA GLU A 407 -31.74 -14.43 -34.29
C GLU A 407 -32.89 -15.33 -34.77
N GLU A 408 -33.23 -16.37 -33.99
CA GLU A 408 -34.35 -17.27 -34.30
C GLU A 408 -35.71 -16.88 -33.66
N ALA A 409 -35.69 -15.95 -32.67
CA ALA A 409 -36.94 -15.50 -32.02
C ALA A 409 -37.56 -14.26 -32.67
N ASP A 410 -36.79 -13.53 -33.49
CA ASP A 410 -37.23 -12.33 -34.22
C ASP A 410 -37.42 -12.59 -35.73
N SER A 411 -37.30 -13.85 -36.17
CA SER A 411 -37.61 -14.29 -37.55
C SER A 411 -38.96 -15.02 -37.58
#